data_94e40392f1d950f3f93bf5adac383321
#
_entry.id   94e40392f1d950f3f93bf5adac383321
#
_cell.length_a   1.000
_cell.length_b   1.000
_cell.length_c   1.000
_cell.angle_alpha   90.00
_cell.angle_beta   90.00
_cell.angle_gamma   90.00
#
_symmetry.space_group_name_H-M   'P 1'
#
loop_
_entity.id
_entity.type
_entity.pdbx_description
1 polymer ?
#
loop_
_entity_poly.entity_id
_entity_poly.type
_entity_poly.pdbx_seq_one_letter_code
_entity_poly.pdbx_strand_id
1 'polypeptide(L)'
;MWRKSLIYWGIIFVLIGIFLQYQYAYFFFYQEQQQLFLLTEQYARDTIFVPEGTASYIAGFLQQFYLLTGGGAFLTSMLLVGIGWIGGNLLSHFSGKQKLWVNFISLLPVTGLLILHTSLSYRLAGTIAVSYTHLTLPTILL
;
A
#
# COMPACT_ATOMS: atom_id res chain seq x y z
N MET A 1 -11.71 -22.69 -0.73
CA MET A 1 -11.76 -21.48 -1.55
C MET A 1 -10.72 -20.43 -1.13
N TRP A 2 -10.56 -20.13 0.13
CA TRP A 2 -9.56 -19.19 0.67
C TRP A 2 -8.12 -19.50 0.27
N ARG A 3 -7.72 -20.78 0.25
CA ARG A 3 -6.34 -21.18 -0.11
C ARG A 3 -5.96 -20.77 -1.54
N LYS A 4 -6.89 -20.84 -2.50
CA LYS A 4 -6.62 -20.42 -3.89
C LYS A 4 -6.44 -18.91 -4.00
N SER A 5 -7.22 -18.12 -3.26
CA SER A 5 -7.09 -16.67 -3.22
C SER A 5 -5.75 -16.26 -2.57
N LEU A 6 -5.34 -16.90 -1.48
CA LEU A 6 -4.05 -16.65 -0.83
C LEU A 6 -2.87 -16.96 -1.75
N ILE A 7 -2.92 -18.07 -2.49
CA ILE A 7 -1.85 -18.41 -3.45
C ILE A 7 -1.79 -17.36 -4.56
N TYR A 8 -2.93 -16.94 -5.10
CA TYR A 8 -3.02 -15.91 -6.14
C TYR A 8 -2.39 -14.59 -5.68
N TRP A 9 -2.79 -14.08 -4.51
CA TRP A 9 -2.24 -12.85 -3.96
C TRP A 9 -0.77 -12.99 -3.54
N GLY A 10 -0.33 -14.17 -3.11
CA GLY A 10 1.06 -14.46 -2.83
C GLY A 10 1.95 -14.40 -4.07
N ILE A 11 1.48 -14.92 -5.20
CA ILE A 11 2.20 -14.83 -6.49
C ILE A 11 2.29 -13.37 -6.93
N ILE A 12 1.22 -12.59 -6.84
CA ILE A 12 1.20 -11.17 -7.20
C ILE A 12 2.17 -10.39 -6.30
N PHE A 13 2.20 -10.67 -5.00
CA PHE A 13 3.15 -10.07 -4.06
C PHE A 13 4.60 -10.26 -4.50
N VAL A 14 4.98 -11.51 -4.84
CA VAL A 14 6.33 -11.83 -5.28
C VAL A 14 6.66 -11.14 -6.61
N LEU A 15 5.74 -11.14 -7.57
CA LEU A 15 5.94 -10.50 -8.87
C LEU A 15 6.12 -8.97 -8.73
N ILE A 16 5.27 -8.30 -7.96
CA ILE A 16 5.38 -6.86 -7.71
C ILE A 16 6.67 -6.56 -6.94
N GLY A 17 7.00 -7.35 -5.92
CA GLY A 17 8.23 -7.18 -5.13
C GLY A 17 9.49 -7.30 -5.97
N ILE A 18 9.58 -8.31 -6.82
CA ILE A 18 10.69 -8.49 -7.75
C ILE A 18 10.77 -7.32 -8.73
N PHE A 19 9.66 -6.93 -9.33
CA PHE A 19 9.59 -5.81 -10.26
C PHE A 19 10.09 -4.51 -9.62
N LEU A 20 9.59 -4.18 -8.44
CA LEU A 20 9.99 -2.96 -7.71
C LEU A 20 11.46 -3.02 -7.28
N GLN A 21 11.95 -4.17 -6.83
CA GLN A 21 13.35 -4.33 -6.42
C GLN A 21 14.33 -4.15 -7.57
N TYR A 22 14.03 -4.68 -8.76
CA TYR A 22 14.96 -4.59 -9.89
C TYR A 22 14.87 -3.25 -10.62
N GLN A 23 13.68 -2.68 -10.77
CA GLN A 23 13.48 -1.47 -11.57
C GLN A 23 13.54 -0.17 -10.75
N TYR A 24 13.16 -0.22 -9.47
CA TYR A 24 12.95 0.98 -8.66
C TYR A 24 13.71 0.99 -7.33
N ALA A 25 14.72 0.14 -7.15
CA ALA A 25 15.47 0.09 -5.89
C ALA A 25 16.08 1.45 -5.51
N TYR A 26 16.66 2.17 -6.47
CA TYR A 26 17.23 3.50 -6.25
C TYR A 26 16.19 4.55 -5.86
N PHE A 27 14.95 4.39 -6.32
CA PHE A 27 13.84 5.30 -6.04
C PHE A 27 13.45 5.28 -4.56
N PHE A 28 13.47 4.11 -3.92
CA PHE A 28 13.19 3.98 -2.50
C PHE A 28 14.24 4.68 -1.64
N PHE A 29 15.51 4.58 -2.00
CA PHE A 29 16.58 5.31 -1.32
C PHE A 29 16.44 6.83 -1.50
N TYR A 30 16.03 7.28 -2.68
CA TYR A 30 15.78 8.69 -2.93
C TYR A 30 14.60 9.24 -2.12
N GLN A 31 13.52 8.49 -2.01
CA GLN A 31 12.36 8.89 -1.20
C GLN A 31 12.67 8.95 0.29
N GLU A 32 13.47 8.03 0.80
CA GLU A 32 13.90 8.06 2.20
C GLU A 32 14.72 9.30 2.52
N GLN A 33 15.64 9.68 1.64
CA GLN A 33 16.47 10.87 1.82
C GLN A 33 15.68 12.19 1.82
N GLN A 34 14.51 12.22 1.22
CA GLN A 34 13.67 13.42 1.17
C GLN A 34 12.84 13.68 2.42
N GLN A 35 12.69 12.69 3.30
CA GLN A 35 11.87 12.82 4.50
C GLN A 35 12.68 12.51 5.76
N LEU A 36 12.98 13.57 6.52
CA LEU A 36 13.48 13.43 7.89
C LEU A 36 12.29 13.09 8.80
N PHE A 37 12.24 11.84 9.25
CA PHE A 37 11.27 11.41 10.26
C PHE A 37 11.89 11.48 11.66
N LEU A 38 11.25 12.22 12.56
CA LEU A 38 11.68 12.36 13.93
C LEU A 38 10.70 11.66 14.89
N LEU A 39 11.21 10.74 15.70
CA LEU A 39 10.44 10.08 16.77
C LEU A 39 10.29 10.99 18.00
N THR A 40 9.88 12.24 17.79
CA THR A 40 9.64 13.20 18.88
C THR A 40 8.15 13.47 19.01
N GLU A 41 7.70 13.69 20.26
CA GLU A 41 6.29 14.00 20.54
C GLU A 41 5.85 15.29 19.82
N GLN A 42 6.73 16.26 19.72
CA GLN A 42 6.45 17.52 19.03
C GLN A 42 6.23 17.31 17.53
N TYR A 43 7.10 16.55 16.87
CA TYR A 43 6.94 16.20 15.45
C TYR A 43 5.64 15.42 15.20
N ALA A 44 5.30 14.48 16.09
CA ALA A 44 4.05 13.71 15.99
C ALA A 44 2.83 14.64 16.09
N ARG A 45 2.82 15.57 17.04
CA ARG A 45 1.73 16.55 17.19
C ARG A 45 1.61 17.45 15.97
N ASP A 46 2.71 18.04 15.53
CA ASP A 46 2.74 18.99 14.40
C ASP A 46 2.31 18.31 13.08
N THR A 47 2.58 17.00 12.94
CA THR A 47 2.23 16.25 11.74
C THR A 47 0.80 15.71 11.78
N ILE A 48 0.35 15.15 12.90
CA ILE A 48 -0.95 14.45 13.01
C ILE A 48 -2.14 15.42 12.92
N PHE A 49 -2.01 16.64 13.45
CA PHE A 49 -3.10 17.62 13.48
C PHE A 49 -3.31 18.37 12.15
N VAL A 50 -2.49 18.12 11.14
CA VAL A 50 -2.67 18.68 9.79
C VAL A 50 -3.59 17.74 8.97
N PRO A 51 -4.41 18.24 8.03
CA PRO A 51 -5.14 17.40 7.09
C PRO A 51 -4.20 16.37 6.44
N GLU A 52 -4.62 15.11 6.39
CA GLU A 52 -3.81 13.94 5.96
C GLU A 52 -2.59 13.63 6.86
N GLY A 53 -2.45 14.28 8.01
CA GLY A 53 -1.27 14.19 8.87
C GLY A 53 -1.05 12.79 9.43
N THR A 54 -2.11 12.06 9.79
CA THR A 54 -2.00 10.67 10.26
C THR A 54 -1.41 9.74 9.20
N ALA A 55 -1.88 9.84 7.95
CA ALA A 55 -1.34 9.06 6.83
C ALA A 55 0.11 9.44 6.54
N SER A 56 0.43 10.74 6.59
CA SER A 56 1.79 11.25 6.41
C SER A 56 2.75 10.80 7.51
N TYR A 57 2.28 10.77 8.76
CA TYR A 57 3.07 10.28 9.90
C TYR A 57 3.38 8.79 9.77
N ILE A 58 2.38 7.97 9.47
CA ILE A 58 2.56 6.52 9.25
C ILE A 58 3.47 6.28 8.03
N ALA A 59 3.27 7.04 6.94
CA ALA A 59 4.12 6.94 5.77
C ALA A 59 5.59 7.25 6.08
N GLY A 60 5.86 8.34 6.80
CA GLY A 60 7.20 8.72 7.22
C GLY A 60 7.87 7.66 8.09
N PHE A 61 7.12 7.07 9.02
CA PHE A 61 7.60 5.94 9.81
C PHE A 61 7.95 4.72 8.95
N LEU A 62 7.06 4.34 8.02
CA LEU A 62 7.29 3.19 7.15
C LEU A 62 8.44 3.42 6.15
N GLN A 63 8.66 4.66 5.72
CA GLN A 63 9.75 4.99 4.80
C GLN A 63 11.15 4.80 5.42
N GLN A 64 11.27 4.78 6.74
CA GLN A 64 12.54 4.43 7.39
C GLN A 64 13.01 3.02 7.04
N PHE A 65 12.08 2.10 6.78
CA PHE A 65 12.41 0.75 6.34
C PHE A 65 12.92 0.67 4.89
N TYR A 66 12.81 1.76 4.12
CA TYR A 66 13.37 1.84 2.76
C TYR A 66 14.90 1.83 2.75
N LEU A 67 15.53 2.17 3.88
CA LEU A 67 16.98 2.07 4.07
C LEU A 67 17.47 0.61 4.01
N LEU A 68 16.62 -0.34 4.36
CA LEU A 68 16.95 -1.75 4.28
C LEU A 68 16.92 -2.22 2.82
N THR A 69 17.95 -2.95 2.41
CA THR A 69 18.01 -3.52 1.05
C THR A 69 16.78 -4.38 0.78
N GLY A 70 15.95 -3.96 -0.17
CA GLY A 70 14.67 -4.60 -0.48
C GLY A 70 13.49 -4.21 0.42
N GLY A 71 13.72 -3.43 1.49
CA GLY A 71 12.66 -3.01 2.42
C GLY A 71 11.58 -2.17 1.74
N GLY A 72 11.96 -1.26 0.85
CA GLY A 72 11.02 -0.44 0.08
C GLY A 72 10.14 -1.28 -0.84
N ALA A 73 10.73 -2.20 -1.60
CA ALA A 73 10.00 -3.08 -2.49
C ALA A 73 9.05 -4.01 -1.71
N PHE A 74 9.52 -4.58 -0.61
CA PHE A 74 8.72 -5.44 0.26
C PHE A 74 7.50 -4.69 0.85
N LEU A 75 7.74 -3.54 1.44
CA LEU A 75 6.71 -2.74 2.09
C LEU A 75 5.65 -2.24 1.08
N THR A 76 6.10 -1.71 -0.05
CA THR A 76 5.21 -1.22 -1.10
C THR A 76 4.39 -2.35 -1.70
N SER A 77 5.00 -3.50 -2.00
CA SER A 77 4.26 -4.67 -2.50
C SER A 77 3.26 -5.22 -1.47
N MET A 78 3.61 -5.21 -0.18
CA MET A 78 2.70 -5.61 0.89
C MET A 78 1.47 -4.71 0.98
N LEU A 79 1.66 -3.39 0.89
CA LEU A 79 0.56 -2.42 0.91
C LEU A 79 -0.34 -2.58 -0.33
N LEU A 80 0.24 -2.69 -1.52
CA LEU A 80 -0.50 -2.83 -2.77
C LEU A 80 -1.34 -4.12 -2.79
N VAL A 81 -0.73 -5.24 -2.41
CA VAL A 81 -1.43 -6.53 -2.33
C VAL A 81 -2.50 -6.52 -1.23
N GLY A 82 -2.22 -5.88 -0.10
CA GLY A 82 -3.20 -5.67 0.97
C GLY A 82 -4.45 -4.95 0.49
N ILE A 83 -4.29 -3.85 -0.26
CA ILE A 83 -5.40 -3.09 -0.87
C ILE A 83 -6.20 -3.98 -1.83
N GLY A 84 -5.52 -4.72 -2.71
CA GLY A 84 -6.16 -5.62 -3.65
C GLY A 84 -6.93 -6.75 -2.95
N TRP A 85 -6.36 -7.35 -1.92
CA TRP A 85 -6.99 -8.40 -1.14
C TRP A 85 -8.23 -7.92 -0.39
N ILE A 86 -8.14 -6.75 0.26
CA ILE A 86 -9.26 -6.12 0.95
C ILE A 86 -10.35 -5.75 -0.06
N GLY A 87 -10.00 -5.11 -1.17
CA GLY A 87 -10.92 -4.76 -2.24
C GLY A 87 -11.61 -5.98 -2.85
N GLY A 88 -10.88 -7.09 -3.05
CA GLY A 88 -11.43 -8.35 -3.51
C GLY A 88 -12.44 -8.97 -2.53
N ASN A 89 -12.13 -8.93 -1.24
CA ASN A 89 -13.05 -9.42 -0.20
C ASN A 89 -14.33 -8.57 -0.14
N LEU A 90 -14.20 -7.25 -0.21
CA LEU A 90 -15.33 -6.33 -0.27
C LEU A 90 -16.24 -6.61 -1.48
N LEU A 91 -15.66 -6.67 -2.68
CA LEU A 91 -16.39 -6.98 -3.91
C LEU A 91 -17.07 -8.35 -3.86
N SER A 92 -16.41 -9.35 -3.26
CA SER A 92 -17.00 -10.68 -3.10
C SER A 92 -18.19 -10.69 -2.15
N HIS A 93 -18.15 -9.85 -1.11
CA HIS A 93 -19.25 -9.71 -0.16
C HIS A 93 -20.49 -9.09 -0.85
N PHE A 94 -20.31 -8.05 -1.65
CA PHE A 94 -21.42 -7.43 -2.40
C PHE A 94 -21.93 -8.29 -3.56
N SER A 95 -21.06 -9.05 -4.21
CA SER A 95 -21.43 -9.89 -5.37
C SER A 95 -22.02 -11.26 -4.99
N GLY A 96 -21.99 -11.63 -3.71
CA GLY A 96 -22.54 -12.91 -3.20
C GLY A 96 -21.84 -14.17 -3.70
N LYS A 97 -20.83 -14.07 -4.55
CA LYS A 97 -20.06 -15.22 -5.09
C LYS A 97 -18.59 -14.82 -5.31
N GLN A 98 -17.67 -15.57 -4.73
CA GLN A 98 -16.24 -15.48 -5.07
C GLN A 98 -16.00 -16.04 -6.48
N LYS A 99 -16.11 -15.21 -7.49
CA LYS A 99 -15.73 -15.54 -8.86
C LYS A 99 -14.30 -15.05 -9.11
N LEU A 100 -13.55 -15.77 -9.94
CA LEU A 100 -12.23 -15.35 -10.43
C LEU A 100 -12.23 -13.90 -10.94
N TRP A 101 -13.31 -13.46 -11.58
CA TRP A 101 -13.53 -12.09 -12.06
C TRP A 101 -13.42 -11.03 -10.98
N VAL A 102 -13.84 -11.33 -9.74
CA VAL A 102 -13.72 -10.39 -8.61
C VAL A 102 -12.27 -10.11 -8.30
N ASN A 103 -11.40 -11.12 -8.35
CA ASN A 103 -9.97 -10.94 -8.14
C ASN A 103 -9.32 -10.12 -9.27
N PHE A 104 -9.79 -10.28 -10.53
CA PHE A 104 -9.31 -9.45 -11.64
C PHE A 104 -9.73 -7.98 -11.49
N ILE A 105 -10.97 -7.72 -11.09
CA ILE A 105 -11.45 -6.34 -10.86
C ILE A 105 -10.67 -5.68 -9.71
N SER A 106 -10.35 -6.45 -8.66
CA SER A 106 -9.58 -5.93 -7.51
C SER A 106 -8.11 -5.66 -7.83
N LEU A 107 -7.59 -6.12 -8.98
CA LEU A 107 -6.27 -5.74 -9.49
C LEU A 107 -6.24 -4.33 -10.07
N LEU A 108 -7.38 -3.76 -10.51
CA LEU A 108 -7.41 -2.42 -11.08
C LEU A 108 -6.84 -1.34 -10.15
N PRO A 109 -7.27 -1.22 -8.87
CA PRO A 109 -6.66 -0.27 -7.95
C PRO A 109 -5.18 -0.58 -7.67
N VAL A 110 -4.79 -1.85 -7.64
CA VAL A 110 -3.39 -2.25 -7.43
C VAL A 110 -2.50 -1.78 -8.58
N THR A 111 -2.92 -2.01 -9.82
CA THR A 111 -2.17 -1.57 -11.01
C THR A 111 -2.15 -0.05 -11.13
N GLY A 112 -3.25 0.62 -10.82
CA GLY A 112 -3.31 2.09 -10.80
C GLY A 112 -2.33 2.69 -9.80
N LEU A 113 -2.31 2.18 -8.56
CA LEU A 113 -1.36 2.60 -7.53
C LEU A 113 0.08 2.23 -7.87
N LEU A 114 0.31 1.07 -8.49
CA LEU A 114 1.64 0.68 -8.94
C LEU A 114 2.18 1.69 -9.97
N ILE A 115 1.36 2.10 -10.93
CA ILE A 115 1.73 3.14 -11.91
C ILE A 115 2.03 4.47 -11.21
N LEU A 116 1.22 4.87 -10.22
CA LEU A 116 1.48 6.08 -9.45
C LEU A 116 2.80 5.98 -8.67
N HIS A 117 3.13 4.83 -8.11
CA HIS A 117 4.40 4.59 -7.43
C HIS A 117 5.63 4.66 -8.35
N THR A 118 5.46 4.55 -9.66
CA THR A 118 6.57 4.79 -10.61
C THR A 118 6.88 6.27 -10.82
N SER A 119 6.00 7.16 -10.35
CA SER A 119 6.21 8.61 -10.41
C SER A 119 7.04 9.11 -9.24
N LEU A 120 8.09 9.89 -9.51
CA LEU A 120 8.98 10.47 -8.49
C LEU A 120 8.27 11.39 -7.48
N SER A 121 7.15 11.97 -7.87
CA SER A 121 6.38 12.90 -7.03
C SER A 121 5.34 12.22 -6.14
N TYR A 122 5.08 10.90 -6.34
CA TYR A 122 4.04 10.21 -5.58
C TYR A 122 4.53 9.83 -4.18
N ARG A 123 3.78 10.24 -3.16
CA ARG A 123 4.10 9.94 -1.75
C ARG A 123 3.39 8.69 -1.28
N LEU A 124 4.06 7.89 -0.45
CA LEU A 124 3.50 6.70 0.20
C LEU A 124 2.24 7.02 1.03
N ALA A 125 2.12 8.25 1.54
CA ALA A 125 0.94 8.72 2.26
C ALA A 125 -0.37 8.53 1.49
N GLY A 126 -0.36 8.72 0.16
CA GLY A 126 -1.52 8.46 -0.69
C GLY A 126 -1.97 7.01 -0.67
N THR A 127 -1.03 6.07 -0.74
CA THR A 127 -1.34 4.63 -0.64
C THR A 127 -1.91 4.25 0.72
N ILE A 128 -1.39 4.84 1.80
CA ILE A 128 -1.89 4.61 3.15
C ILE A 128 -3.30 5.19 3.30
N ALA A 129 -3.57 6.38 2.76
CA ALA A 129 -4.91 6.98 2.77
C ALA A 129 -5.92 6.09 2.04
N VAL A 130 -5.57 5.55 0.86
CA VAL A 130 -6.41 4.61 0.11
C VAL A 130 -6.64 3.33 0.92
N SER A 131 -5.61 2.78 1.57
CA SER A 131 -5.73 1.59 2.43
C SER A 131 -6.70 1.84 3.58
N TYR A 132 -6.59 3.00 4.22
CA TYR A 132 -7.47 3.40 5.32
C TYR A 132 -8.93 3.52 4.87
N THR A 133 -9.19 4.17 3.74
CA THR A 133 -10.56 4.29 3.21
C THR A 133 -11.16 2.93 2.86
N HIS A 134 -10.39 2.00 2.31
CA HIS A 134 -10.85 0.64 2.01
C HIS A 134 -11.13 -0.19 3.27
N LEU A 135 -10.41 0.06 4.37
CA LEU A 135 -10.66 -0.61 5.64
C LEU A 135 -11.88 -0.06 6.38
N THR A 136 -12.14 1.26 6.25
CA THR A 136 -13.24 1.92 6.96
C THR A 136 -14.58 1.81 6.23
N LEU A 137 -14.59 1.70 4.90
CA LEU A 137 -15.82 1.54 4.12
C LEU A 137 -16.73 0.40 4.62
N PRO A 138 -16.23 -0.83 4.90
CA PRO A 138 -17.10 -1.89 5.38
C PRO A 138 -17.67 -1.65 6.77
N THR A 139 -16.94 -0.91 7.63
CA THR A 139 -17.41 -0.62 9.00
C THR A 139 -18.48 0.46 9.05
N ILE A 140 -18.60 1.29 8.02
CA ILE A 140 -19.63 2.33 7.90
C ILE A 140 -20.91 1.75 7.26
N LEU A 141 -20.78 0.67 6.47
CA LEU A 141 -21.89 0.03 5.74
C LEU A 141 -22.54 -1.13 6.50
N LEU A 142 -22.01 -1.51 7.67
CA LEU A 142 -22.56 -2.48 8.62
C LEU A 142 -23.24 -1.78 9.78
#